data_008ae4d780fde454ec3a4f043a236e36
#
_entry.id   008ae4d780fde454ec3a4f043a236e36
#
_cell.length_a   1.000
_cell.length_b   1.000
_cell.length_c   1.000
_cell.angle_alpha   90.00
_cell.angle_beta   90.00
_cell.angle_gamma   90.00
#
_symmetry.space_group_name_H-M   'P 1'
#
loop_
_entity.id
_entity.type
_entity.pdbx_description
1 polymer ?
#
loop_
_entity_poly.entity_id
_entity_poly.type
_entity_poly.pdbx_seq_one_letter_code
_entity_poly.pdbx_strand_id
1 'polypeptide(L)'
;EFVWDKDVETGELCITDYQVRQYYVTRERQSYSAALDWDINENHKLTFKGIFNNRNDWENRYRLNVKGINLEEDDNGNEYCSINNKGAVRVQTKGGTPDNRNARLERQRTMDFTLGGEHLFGKLDTKWSVNYAKASEERPNERYIDYQLKKQKFTMDLSDERKPLLTPQEGSAMYLNDDFSLKEVTEQQEDIQEKDFKFKLDFSLPLTKGKFGNHLRFGTKVVHKTKDKEIDFYEYTPLDEDGFDKASLAAAVDQNRDGYMPGKQYKAGSFISKEYLGELDLNNASLFEKNQVQEELATNFNAKETVVAGYLRFDQKLGE
;
A
#
# COMPACT_ATOMS: atom_id res chain seq x y z
N GLU A 1 10.47 14.51 3.16
CA GLU A 1 11.15 13.38 3.82
C GLU A 1 12.64 13.47 3.53
N PHE A 2 13.48 13.23 4.54
CA PHE A 2 14.93 13.30 4.42
C PHE A 2 15.53 12.03 5.01
N VAL A 3 16.51 11.44 4.34
CA VAL A 3 17.32 10.36 4.88
C VAL A 3 18.68 10.92 5.25
N TRP A 4 19.06 10.71 6.49
CA TRP A 4 20.34 11.13 7.03
C TRP A 4 21.27 9.93 7.15
N ASP A 5 22.52 10.12 6.75
CA ASP A 5 23.59 9.15 6.95
C ASP A 5 24.89 9.90 7.25
N LYS A 6 25.89 9.17 7.71
CA LYS A 6 27.22 9.71 7.88
C LYS A 6 28.00 9.59 6.58
N ASP A 7 28.62 10.67 6.18
CA ASP A 7 29.59 10.63 5.11
C ASP A 7 30.72 9.63 5.45
N VAL A 8 31.08 8.78 4.51
CA VAL A 8 32.02 7.66 4.75
C VAL A 8 33.45 8.16 4.94
N GLU A 9 33.79 9.31 4.35
CA GLU A 9 35.16 9.85 4.37
C GLU A 9 35.36 10.82 5.53
N THR A 10 34.42 11.74 5.75
CA THR A 10 34.51 12.78 6.77
C THR A 10 33.88 12.36 8.10
N GLY A 11 32.94 11.42 8.09
CA GLY A 11 32.16 11.02 9.27
C GLY A 11 31.10 12.03 9.69
N GLU A 12 30.92 13.11 8.92
CA GLU A 12 29.93 14.14 9.15
C GLU A 12 28.51 13.70 8.75
N LEU A 13 27.51 14.23 9.43
CA LEU A 13 26.12 13.93 9.14
C LEU A 13 25.66 14.69 7.90
N CYS A 14 25.23 13.98 6.86
CA CYS A 14 24.71 14.58 5.65
C CYS A 14 23.35 13.99 5.25
N ILE A 15 22.61 14.68 4.38
CA ILE A 15 21.40 14.14 3.76
C ILE A 15 21.79 13.37 2.51
N THR A 16 21.45 12.10 2.47
CA THR A 16 21.72 11.21 1.32
C THR A 16 20.52 11.07 0.38
N ASP A 17 19.32 11.37 0.87
CA ASP A 17 18.06 11.37 0.09
C ASP A 17 17.16 12.52 0.58
N TYR A 18 16.74 13.35 -0.36
CA TYR A 18 15.88 14.51 -0.12
C TYR A 18 14.63 14.40 -0.96
N GLN A 19 13.44 14.40 -0.34
CA GLN A 19 12.18 14.20 -1.07
C GLN A 19 11.12 15.23 -0.69
N VAL A 20 10.51 15.81 -1.72
CA VAL A 20 9.28 16.60 -1.61
C VAL A 20 8.16 15.82 -2.27
N ARG A 21 7.11 15.46 -1.50
CA ARG A 21 5.98 14.65 -1.99
C ARG A 21 4.67 15.38 -1.78
N GLN A 22 3.81 15.31 -2.77
CA GLN A 22 2.42 15.76 -2.68
C GLN A 22 1.48 14.60 -3.00
N TYR A 23 0.52 14.39 -2.13
CA TYR A 23 -0.52 13.38 -2.28
C TYR A 23 -1.88 14.04 -2.47
N TYR A 24 -2.62 13.54 -3.43
CA TYR A 24 -4.03 13.87 -3.64
C TYR A 24 -4.83 12.59 -3.50
N VAL A 25 -5.58 12.47 -2.42
CA VAL A 25 -6.32 11.25 -2.10
C VAL A 25 -7.80 11.58 -1.96
N THR A 26 -8.62 10.87 -2.72
CA THR A 26 -10.06 10.81 -2.52
C THR A 26 -10.42 9.42 -2.03
N ARG A 27 -11.09 9.34 -0.88
CA ARG A 27 -11.49 8.08 -0.26
C ARG A 27 -12.99 8.01 -0.12
N GLU A 28 -13.59 6.94 -0.68
CA GLU A 28 -14.99 6.60 -0.50
C GLU A 28 -15.08 5.28 0.27
N ARG A 29 -15.87 5.26 1.34
CA ARG A 29 -16.10 4.06 2.15
C ARG A 29 -17.59 3.82 2.32
N GLN A 30 -17.99 2.56 2.16
CA GLN A 30 -19.33 2.08 2.43
C GLN A 30 -19.21 0.90 3.39
N SER A 31 -20.02 0.90 4.45
CA SER A 31 -20.04 -0.16 5.45
C SER A 31 -21.49 -0.52 5.77
N TYR A 32 -21.78 -1.81 5.75
CA TYR A 32 -23.08 -2.36 6.08
C TYR A 32 -22.87 -3.44 7.13
N SER A 33 -23.71 -3.47 8.17
CA SER A 33 -23.70 -4.52 9.16
C SER A 33 -25.12 -4.90 9.56
N ALA A 34 -25.31 -6.19 9.84
CA ALA A 34 -26.56 -6.70 10.36
C ALA A 34 -26.28 -7.74 11.44
N ALA A 35 -27.09 -7.74 12.50
CA ALA A 35 -27.09 -8.78 13.51
C ALA A 35 -28.53 -9.16 13.83
N LEU A 36 -28.78 -10.46 13.91
CA LEU A 36 -30.08 -11.03 14.25
C LEU A 36 -29.89 -12.12 15.28
N ASP A 37 -30.59 -11.99 16.39
CA ASP A 37 -30.73 -13.00 17.41
C ASP A 37 -32.18 -13.50 17.39
N TRP A 38 -32.36 -14.80 17.22
CA TRP A 38 -33.67 -15.43 17.19
C TRP A 38 -33.79 -16.52 18.26
N ASP A 39 -34.51 -16.22 19.32
CA ASP A 39 -34.90 -17.20 20.34
C ASP A 39 -36.09 -18.00 19.85
N ILE A 40 -35.82 -19.21 19.31
CA ILE A 40 -36.86 -20.13 18.81
C ILE A 40 -37.76 -20.59 19.97
N ASN A 41 -37.12 -20.89 21.11
CA ASN A 41 -37.74 -21.18 22.40
C ASN A 41 -36.68 -21.06 23.53
N GLU A 42 -37.04 -21.40 24.77
CA GLU A 42 -36.13 -21.31 25.95
C GLU A 42 -34.83 -22.12 25.79
N ASN A 43 -34.81 -23.15 24.95
CA ASN A 43 -33.69 -24.08 24.79
C ASN A 43 -32.93 -23.89 23.45
N HIS A 44 -33.43 -23.10 22.53
CA HIS A 44 -32.88 -23.02 21.19
C HIS A 44 -32.81 -21.58 20.71
N LYS A 45 -31.59 -21.14 20.41
CA LYS A 45 -31.30 -19.80 19.86
C LYS A 45 -30.47 -19.92 18.61
N LEU A 46 -30.78 -19.10 17.60
CA LEU A 46 -29.95 -18.89 16.42
C LEU A 46 -29.44 -17.44 16.38
N THR A 47 -28.24 -17.26 15.90
CA THR A 47 -27.63 -15.95 15.72
C THR A 47 -27.08 -15.81 14.32
N PHE A 48 -27.30 -14.66 13.71
CA PHE A 48 -26.68 -14.27 12.46
C PHE A 48 -25.96 -12.94 12.64
N LYS A 49 -24.73 -12.85 12.13
CA LYS A 49 -23.97 -11.60 12.08
C LYS A 49 -23.35 -11.47 10.70
N GLY A 50 -23.46 -10.28 10.12
CA GLY A 50 -22.90 -9.99 8.83
C GLY A 50 -22.31 -8.59 8.78
N ILE A 51 -21.16 -8.45 8.12
CA ILE A 51 -20.56 -7.17 7.80
C ILE A 51 -20.06 -7.19 6.36
N PHE A 52 -20.24 -6.06 5.69
CA PHE A 52 -19.67 -5.81 4.38
C PHE A 52 -19.07 -4.40 4.36
N ASN A 53 -17.80 -4.28 3.95
CA ASN A 53 -17.13 -3.02 3.75
C ASN A 53 -16.58 -2.94 2.32
N ASN A 54 -16.71 -1.77 1.72
CA ASN A 54 -16.07 -1.42 0.47
C ASN A 54 -15.36 -0.06 0.65
N ARG A 55 -14.09 -0.01 0.25
CA ARG A 55 -13.28 1.21 0.27
C ARG A 55 -12.64 1.38 -1.10
N ASN A 56 -12.80 2.55 -1.69
CA ASN A 56 -12.11 2.96 -2.89
C ASN A 56 -11.23 4.17 -2.55
N ASP A 57 -9.95 4.07 -2.82
CA ASP A 57 -8.97 5.14 -2.67
C ASP A 57 -8.41 5.49 -4.05
N TRP A 58 -8.69 6.70 -4.51
CA TRP A 58 -8.06 7.28 -5.69
C TRP A 58 -6.91 8.16 -5.24
N GLU A 59 -5.70 7.83 -5.68
CA GLU A 59 -4.48 8.53 -5.28
C GLU A 59 -3.68 8.99 -6.49
N ASN A 60 -3.30 10.28 -6.48
CA ASN A 60 -2.19 10.78 -7.29
C ASN A 60 -1.06 11.22 -6.34
N ARG A 61 0.17 11.02 -6.79
CA ARG A 61 1.37 11.48 -6.07
C ARG A 61 2.33 12.15 -7.03
N TYR A 62 2.82 13.31 -6.64
CA TYR A 62 3.93 13.99 -7.28
C TYR A 62 5.12 13.96 -6.33
N ARG A 63 6.27 13.48 -6.81
CA ARG A 63 7.47 13.28 -6.00
C ARG A 63 8.69 13.86 -6.70
N LEU A 64 9.27 14.91 -6.12
CA LEU A 64 10.63 15.34 -6.38
C LEU A 64 11.54 14.56 -5.43
N ASN A 65 12.58 13.92 -5.94
CA ASN A 65 13.54 13.16 -5.17
C ASN A 65 14.96 13.43 -5.65
N VAL A 66 15.81 13.94 -4.77
CA VAL A 66 17.26 14.05 -4.97
C VAL A 66 17.90 12.95 -4.13
N LYS A 67 18.49 11.94 -4.78
CA LYS A 67 19.07 10.78 -4.09
C LYS A 67 20.51 10.51 -4.51
N GLY A 68 21.23 9.81 -3.62
CA GLY A 68 22.64 9.53 -3.82
C GLY A 68 23.47 10.78 -3.64
N ILE A 69 23.13 11.60 -2.64
CA ILE A 69 23.84 12.84 -2.30
C ILE A 69 25.07 12.45 -1.50
N ASN A 70 26.23 13.00 -1.87
CA ASN A 70 27.48 12.95 -1.14
C ASN A 70 27.93 14.37 -0.82
N LEU A 71 28.65 14.53 0.30
CA LEU A 71 29.35 15.77 0.62
C LEU A 71 30.70 15.77 -0.08
N GLU A 72 31.05 16.85 -0.71
CA GLU A 72 32.34 17.07 -1.41
C GLU A 72 32.87 18.43 -1.07
N GLU A 73 34.19 18.64 -1.23
CA GLU A 73 34.88 19.91 -1.01
C GLU A 73 35.51 20.41 -2.32
N ASP A 74 35.41 21.72 -2.60
CA ASP A 74 36.06 22.31 -3.75
C ASP A 74 37.53 22.65 -3.45
N ASP A 75 38.29 23.05 -4.47
CA ASP A 75 39.72 23.41 -4.34
C ASP A 75 39.97 24.59 -3.36
N ASN A 76 38.95 25.31 -2.94
CA ASN A 76 39.01 26.43 -2.01
C ASN A 76 38.58 26.05 -0.59
N GLY A 77 38.20 24.78 -0.35
CA GLY A 77 37.74 24.30 0.93
C GLY A 77 36.27 24.59 1.22
N ASN A 78 35.45 24.89 0.18
CA ASN A 78 34.02 25.08 0.38
C ASN A 78 33.28 23.73 0.18
N GLU A 79 32.48 23.37 1.16
CA GLU A 79 31.65 22.19 1.11
C GLU A 79 30.45 22.37 0.17
N TYR A 80 30.16 21.33 -0.63
CA TYR A 80 28.97 21.23 -1.47
C TYR A 80 28.48 19.80 -1.54
N CYS A 81 27.20 19.61 -1.91
CA CYS A 81 26.64 18.30 -2.16
C CYS A 81 26.65 17.98 -3.66
N SER A 82 27.13 16.80 -4.01
CA SER A 82 27.04 16.27 -5.36
C SER A 82 26.17 15.02 -5.42
N ILE A 83 25.66 14.69 -6.60
CA ILE A 83 24.98 13.42 -6.84
C ILE A 83 26.00 12.42 -7.35
N ASN A 84 26.19 11.32 -6.61
CA ASN A 84 27.08 10.23 -7.01
C ASN A 84 26.61 9.53 -8.28
N ASN A 85 27.45 8.66 -8.86
CA ASN A 85 27.17 7.98 -10.12
C ASN A 85 25.90 7.10 -10.13
N LYS A 86 25.38 6.71 -8.96
CA LYS A 86 24.15 5.92 -8.80
C LYS A 86 22.93 6.78 -8.47
N GLY A 87 23.14 8.06 -8.15
CA GLY A 87 22.12 9.01 -7.79
C GLY A 87 21.55 9.77 -8.98
N ALA A 88 20.46 10.48 -8.74
CA ALA A 88 19.83 11.39 -9.68
C ALA A 88 18.84 12.32 -8.96
N VAL A 89 18.56 13.47 -9.56
CA VAL A 89 17.31 14.18 -9.34
C VAL A 89 16.24 13.42 -10.11
N ARG A 90 15.13 13.07 -9.45
CA ARG A 90 13.99 12.39 -10.06
C ARG A 90 12.72 13.19 -9.86
N VAL A 91 11.91 13.26 -10.90
CA VAL A 91 10.60 13.90 -10.90
C VAL A 91 9.58 12.88 -11.38
N GLN A 92 8.73 12.42 -10.46
CA GLN A 92 7.82 11.30 -10.68
C GLN A 92 6.37 11.71 -10.49
N THR A 93 5.53 11.36 -11.47
CA THR A 93 4.07 11.38 -11.37
C THR A 93 3.55 9.97 -11.22
N LYS A 94 2.68 9.76 -10.22
CA LYS A 94 1.88 8.56 -10.01
C LYS A 94 0.43 8.85 -10.34
N GLY A 95 -0.17 7.97 -11.13
CA GLY A 95 -1.57 8.07 -11.53
C GLY A 95 -2.18 6.73 -11.91
N GLY A 96 -3.17 6.79 -12.76
CA GLY A 96 -3.88 5.66 -13.35
C GLY A 96 -4.54 6.07 -14.65
N THR A 97 -5.49 5.30 -15.16
CA THR A 97 -6.20 5.56 -16.41
C THR A 97 -7.39 6.52 -16.21
N PRO A 98 -7.95 7.09 -17.29
CA PRO A 98 -9.16 7.93 -17.25
C PRO A 98 -10.35 7.24 -16.58
N ASP A 99 -10.52 5.92 -16.74
CA ASP A 99 -11.57 5.12 -16.11
C ASP A 99 -11.50 5.19 -14.57
N ASN A 100 -10.33 5.49 -14.02
CA ASN A 100 -10.08 5.66 -12.60
C ASN A 100 -9.73 7.11 -12.22
N ARG A 101 -10.28 8.11 -12.93
CA ARG A 101 -10.09 9.55 -12.65
C ARG A 101 -8.61 9.98 -12.83
N ASN A 102 -7.85 9.32 -13.70
CA ASN A 102 -6.41 9.48 -13.87
C ASN A 102 -5.62 9.28 -12.57
N ALA A 103 -6.15 8.49 -11.64
CA ALA A 103 -5.56 8.21 -10.34
C ALA A 103 -5.38 6.70 -10.16
N ARG A 104 -4.39 6.30 -9.37
CA ARG A 104 -4.32 4.92 -8.88
C ARG A 104 -5.58 4.64 -8.07
N LEU A 105 -6.38 3.68 -8.50
CA LEU A 105 -7.45 3.14 -7.70
C LEU A 105 -6.93 1.97 -6.85
N GLU A 106 -7.15 2.03 -5.54
CA GLU A 106 -7.05 0.89 -4.65
C GLU A 106 -8.43 0.59 -4.09
N ARG A 107 -8.95 -0.58 -4.47
CA ARG A 107 -10.27 -1.05 -4.04
C ARG A 107 -10.12 -2.17 -3.02
N GLN A 108 -10.56 -1.93 -1.81
CA GLN A 108 -10.56 -2.93 -0.74
C GLN A 108 -11.99 -3.32 -0.38
N ARG A 109 -12.26 -4.63 -0.36
CA ARG A 109 -13.54 -5.18 0.04
C ARG A 109 -13.34 -6.22 1.11
N THR A 110 -14.16 -6.16 2.17
CA THR A 110 -14.20 -7.18 3.20
C THR A 110 -15.64 -7.57 3.49
N MET A 111 -15.88 -8.86 3.60
CA MET A 111 -17.15 -9.41 4.07
C MET A 111 -16.88 -10.49 5.11
N ASP A 112 -17.73 -10.56 6.13
CA ASP A 112 -17.72 -11.60 7.15
C ASP A 112 -19.16 -11.93 7.50
N PHE A 113 -19.51 -13.21 7.38
CA PHE A 113 -20.83 -13.74 7.73
C PHE A 113 -20.68 -14.87 8.72
N THR A 114 -21.35 -14.76 9.86
CA THR A 114 -21.37 -15.79 10.89
C THR A 114 -22.80 -16.22 11.15
N LEU A 115 -23.05 -17.51 11.08
CA LEU A 115 -24.26 -18.15 11.58
C LEU A 115 -23.87 -18.99 12.78
N GLY A 116 -24.63 -18.87 13.88
CA GLY A 116 -24.39 -19.61 15.11
C GLY A 116 -25.67 -20.15 15.70
N GLY A 117 -25.55 -21.17 16.51
CA GLY A 117 -26.66 -21.71 17.28
C GLY A 117 -26.25 -22.17 18.69
N GLU A 118 -27.16 -21.97 19.63
CA GLU A 118 -27.07 -22.47 21.01
C GLU A 118 -28.29 -23.34 21.27
N HIS A 119 -28.05 -24.55 21.74
CA HIS A 119 -29.12 -25.55 21.92
C HIS A 119 -28.90 -26.31 23.20
N LEU A 120 -29.96 -26.42 24.01
CA LEU A 120 -29.98 -27.24 25.20
C LEU A 120 -30.80 -28.53 24.93
N PHE A 121 -30.12 -29.65 24.76
CA PHE A 121 -30.71 -30.97 24.59
C PHE A 121 -30.71 -31.73 25.92
N GLY A 122 -31.77 -31.56 26.70
CA GLY A 122 -31.84 -32.06 28.05
C GLY A 122 -30.82 -31.41 28.96
N LYS A 123 -29.64 -32.05 29.19
CA LYS A 123 -28.54 -31.49 29.97
C LYS A 123 -27.33 -31.08 29.10
N LEU A 124 -27.33 -31.44 27.83
CA LEU A 124 -26.24 -31.18 26.92
C LEU A 124 -26.43 -29.78 26.30
N ASP A 125 -25.56 -28.86 26.71
CA ASP A 125 -25.44 -27.55 26.08
C ASP A 125 -24.56 -27.71 24.85
N THR A 126 -25.07 -27.30 23.69
CA THR A 126 -24.42 -27.42 22.39
C THR A 126 -24.33 -26.03 21.74
N LYS A 127 -23.13 -25.62 21.38
CA LYS A 127 -22.90 -24.35 20.68
C LYS A 127 -22.16 -24.64 19.38
N TRP A 128 -22.63 -24.05 18.29
CA TRP A 128 -21.95 -24.17 17.02
C TRP A 128 -21.89 -22.81 16.29
N SER A 129 -20.91 -22.67 15.43
CA SER A 129 -20.83 -21.55 14.51
C SER A 129 -20.19 -21.94 13.19
N VAL A 130 -20.71 -21.33 12.12
CA VAL A 130 -20.12 -21.34 10.76
C VAL A 130 -19.83 -19.91 10.41
N ASN A 131 -18.61 -19.65 9.98
CA ASN A 131 -18.17 -18.33 9.54
C ASN A 131 -17.57 -18.43 8.14
N TYR A 132 -17.94 -17.51 7.29
CA TYR A 132 -17.30 -17.27 5.99
C TYR A 132 -16.86 -15.82 5.92
N ALA A 133 -15.55 -15.60 5.69
CA ALA A 133 -14.99 -14.29 5.46
C ALA A 133 -14.25 -14.24 4.13
N LYS A 134 -14.32 -13.09 3.46
CA LYS A 134 -13.53 -12.78 2.26
C LYS A 134 -12.99 -11.37 2.38
N ALA A 135 -11.68 -11.21 2.13
CA ALA A 135 -11.03 -9.93 1.94
C ALA A 135 -10.40 -9.88 0.55
N SER A 136 -10.45 -8.73 -0.10
CA SER A 136 -9.76 -8.50 -1.37
C SER A 136 -9.23 -7.08 -1.47
N GLU A 137 -8.08 -6.94 -2.14
CA GLU A 137 -7.52 -5.68 -2.58
C GLU A 137 -7.23 -5.78 -4.08
N GLU A 138 -7.68 -4.79 -4.83
CA GLU A 138 -7.55 -4.72 -6.28
C GLU A 138 -6.98 -3.36 -6.66
N ARG A 139 -5.90 -3.36 -7.44
CA ARG A 139 -5.33 -2.18 -8.10
C ARG A 139 -5.32 -2.43 -9.60
N PRO A 140 -6.36 -2.02 -10.32
CA PRO A 140 -6.52 -2.40 -11.74
C PRO A 140 -5.49 -1.73 -12.65
N ASN A 141 -4.98 -0.55 -12.27
CA ASN A 141 -3.96 0.16 -13.00
C ASN A 141 -3.29 1.21 -12.11
N GLU A 142 -2.04 1.00 -11.84
CA GLU A 142 -1.17 1.96 -11.17
C GLU A 142 -0.06 2.33 -12.13
N ARG A 143 -0.02 3.60 -12.58
CA ARG A 143 0.93 4.10 -13.58
C ARG A 143 1.92 5.05 -12.96
N TYR A 144 3.17 4.96 -13.42
CA TYR A 144 4.22 5.91 -13.11
C TYR A 144 4.88 6.41 -14.38
N ILE A 145 5.25 7.69 -14.36
CA ILE A 145 6.21 8.28 -15.28
C ILE A 145 7.28 8.98 -14.44
N ASP A 146 8.54 8.65 -14.67
CA ASP A 146 9.69 9.12 -13.90
C ASP A 146 10.73 9.71 -14.83
N TYR A 147 11.05 10.99 -14.63
CA TYR A 147 12.13 11.71 -15.32
C TYR A 147 13.31 11.87 -14.38
N GLN A 148 14.52 11.88 -14.94
CA GLN A 148 15.74 11.99 -14.15
C GLN A 148 16.75 12.97 -14.77
N LEU A 149 17.55 13.58 -13.88
CA LEU A 149 18.71 14.37 -14.21
C LEU A 149 19.89 13.96 -13.35
N LYS A 150 21.03 13.62 -13.94
CA LYS A 150 22.23 13.12 -13.25
C LYS A 150 23.27 14.25 -13.11
N LYS A 151 24.29 14.01 -12.26
CA LYS A 151 25.48 14.85 -12.11
C LYS A 151 25.18 16.31 -11.69
N GLN A 152 24.19 16.48 -10.81
CA GLN A 152 23.84 17.79 -10.28
C GLN A 152 24.59 18.11 -8.99
N LYS A 153 24.84 19.41 -8.76
CA LYS A 153 25.54 19.94 -7.58
C LYS A 153 24.60 20.88 -6.81
N PHE A 154 24.68 20.81 -5.49
CA PHE A 154 23.82 21.57 -4.59
C PHE A 154 24.64 22.17 -3.45
N THR A 155 24.21 23.30 -2.93
CA THR A 155 24.54 23.74 -1.56
C THR A 155 23.47 23.24 -0.60
N MET A 156 23.88 22.82 0.59
CA MET A 156 22.99 22.34 1.65
C MET A 156 22.98 23.35 2.79
N ASP A 157 21.82 23.86 3.14
CA ASP A 157 21.62 24.70 4.32
C ASP A 157 21.04 23.83 5.44
N LEU A 158 21.81 23.65 6.51
CA LEU A 158 21.46 22.89 7.72
C LEU A 158 21.29 23.80 8.94
N SER A 159 21.14 25.10 8.77
CA SER A 159 20.90 26.04 9.84
C SER A 159 19.69 25.69 10.73
N ASP A 160 18.72 25.00 10.15
CA ASP A 160 17.64 24.27 10.84
C ASP A 160 17.64 22.81 10.37
N GLU A 161 18.25 21.91 11.13
CA GLU A 161 18.34 20.47 10.82
C GLU A 161 16.98 19.80 10.62
N ARG A 162 15.91 20.37 11.18
CA ARG A 162 14.54 19.89 10.97
C ARG A 162 13.97 20.31 9.63
N LYS A 163 14.59 21.30 8.99
CA LYS A 163 14.14 21.89 7.73
C LYS A 163 15.33 22.13 6.79
N PRO A 164 16.11 21.09 6.48
CA PRO A 164 17.23 21.20 5.57
C PRO A 164 16.78 21.71 4.21
N LEU A 165 17.61 22.51 3.57
CA LEU A 165 17.32 23.07 2.25
C LEU A 165 18.45 22.77 1.29
N LEU A 166 18.13 22.18 0.13
CA LEU A 166 19.02 22.01 -1.00
C LEU A 166 18.76 23.13 -2.03
N THR A 167 19.83 23.78 -2.45
CA THR A 167 19.78 24.80 -3.52
C THR A 167 20.70 24.39 -4.64
N PRO A 168 20.22 24.28 -5.91
CA PRO A 168 21.08 23.99 -7.05
C PRO A 168 22.18 25.04 -7.21
N GLN A 169 23.42 24.59 -7.50
CA GLN A 169 24.50 25.46 -7.89
C GLN A 169 24.33 25.92 -9.35
N GLU A 170 25.14 26.87 -9.78
CA GLU A 170 25.17 27.36 -11.17
C GLU A 170 25.40 26.19 -12.14
N GLY A 171 24.57 26.09 -13.18
CA GLY A 171 24.59 25.00 -14.15
C GLY A 171 23.95 23.70 -13.68
N SER A 172 23.32 23.69 -12.49
CA SER A 172 22.56 22.55 -11.96
C SER A 172 21.08 22.87 -11.85
N ALA A 173 20.22 21.82 -11.94
CA ALA A 173 18.78 21.93 -11.82
C ALA A 173 18.21 20.89 -10.83
N MET A 174 17.11 21.25 -10.20
CA MET A 174 16.38 20.36 -9.30
C MET A 174 14.92 20.15 -9.74
N TYR A 175 14.39 21.06 -10.51
CA TYR A 175 13.02 21.02 -10.99
C TYR A 175 12.99 20.63 -12.47
N LEU A 176 11.93 19.92 -12.87
CA LEU A 176 11.74 19.44 -14.24
C LEU A 176 11.94 20.56 -15.26
N ASN A 177 12.81 20.31 -16.22
CA ASN A 177 13.11 21.14 -17.38
C ASN A 177 13.55 20.28 -18.58
N ASP A 178 13.93 20.88 -19.69
CA ASP A 178 14.30 20.19 -20.93
C ASP A 178 15.61 19.37 -20.86
N ASP A 179 16.39 19.51 -19.77
CA ASP A 179 17.60 18.70 -19.54
C ASP A 179 17.29 17.32 -18.92
N PHE A 180 16.07 17.12 -18.43
CA PHE A 180 15.66 15.84 -17.88
C PHE A 180 15.37 14.85 -19.00
N SER A 181 15.76 13.60 -18.79
CA SER A 181 15.43 12.48 -19.68
C SER A 181 14.47 11.50 -19.02
N LEU A 182 13.67 10.83 -19.83
CA LEU A 182 12.81 9.76 -19.36
C LEU A 182 13.65 8.67 -18.68
N LYS A 183 13.25 8.27 -17.49
CA LYS A 183 13.81 7.11 -16.81
C LYS A 183 12.97 5.87 -17.03
N GLU A 184 11.68 5.97 -16.81
CA GLU A 184 10.75 4.84 -16.92
C GLU A 184 9.29 5.31 -17.05
N VAL A 185 8.51 4.52 -17.79
CA VAL A 185 7.04 4.51 -17.73
C VAL A 185 6.63 3.10 -17.33
N THR A 186 5.84 2.98 -16.28
CA THR A 186 5.42 1.67 -15.78
C THR A 186 3.92 1.59 -15.55
N GLU A 187 3.36 0.38 -15.67
CA GLU A 187 2.00 0.06 -15.27
C GLU A 187 1.99 -1.24 -14.47
N GLN A 188 1.31 -1.20 -13.34
CA GLN A 188 1.10 -2.34 -12.46
C GLN A 188 -0.39 -2.63 -12.31
N GLN A 189 -0.73 -3.92 -12.32
CA GLN A 189 -2.02 -4.45 -11.92
C GLN A 189 -1.82 -5.41 -10.75
N GLU A 190 -2.66 -5.34 -9.72
CA GLU A 190 -2.55 -6.20 -8.55
C GLU A 190 -3.94 -6.66 -8.10
N ASP A 191 -4.09 -7.96 -7.87
CA ASP A 191 -5.25 -8.59 -7.23
C ASP A 191 -4.78 -9.45 -6.06
N ILE A 192 -5.32 -9.18 -4.88
CA ILE A 192 -5.08 -9.99 -3.69
C ILE A 192 -6.41 -10.43 -3.14
N GLN A 193 -6.60 -11.73 -2.90
CA GLN A 193 -7.80 -12.31 -2.31
C GLN A 193 -7.46 -13.25 -1.16
N GLU A 194 -8.17 -13.12 -0.06
CA GLU A 194 -8.12 -14.05 1.07
C GLU A 194 -9.56 -14.52 1.39
N LYS A 195 -9.73 -15.84 1.56
CA LYS A 195 -11.01 -16.47 1.91
C LYS A 195 -10.78 -17.37 3.11
N ASP A 196 -11.64 -17.21 4.11
CA ASP A 196 -11.65 -17.99 5.34
C ASP A 196 -12.99 -18.69 5.50
N PHE A 197 -12.96 -20.00 5.76
CA PHE A 197 -14.09 -20.77 6.22
C PHE A 197 -13.76 -21.34 7.61
N LYS A 198 -14.64 -21.08 8.58
CA LYS A 198 -14.46 -21.57 9.96
C LYS A 198 -15.71 -22.30 10.42
N PHE A 199 -15.52 -23.48 10.96
CA PHE A 199 -16.55 -24.23 11.67
C PHE A 199 -16.10 -24.50 13.10
N LYS A 200 -17.01 -24.32 14.06
CA LYS A 200 -16.77 -24.58 15.45
C LYS A 200 -17.98 -25.29 16.06
N LEU A 201 -17.72 -26.32 16.90
CA LEU A 201 -18.74 -27.06 17.62
C LEU A 201 -18.23 -27.35 19.02
N ASP A 202 -18.99 -26.92 20.02
CA ASP A 202 -18.70 -27.08 21.45
C ASP A 202 -19.85 -27.74 22.13
N PHE A 203 -19.52 -28.64 23.09
CA PHE A 203 -20.45 -29.31 23.95
C PHE A 203 -20.09 -29.07 25.42
N SER A 204 -21.08 -28.91 26.29
CA SER A 204 -20.91 -28.82 27.73
C SER A 204 -21.97 -29.70 28.41
N LEU A 205 -21.51 -30.69 29.18
CA LEU A 205 -22.34 -31.64 29.89
C LEU A 205 -22.11 -31.52 31.41
N PRO A 206 -23.10 -31.10 32.22
CA PRO A 206 -23.00 -31.18 33.67
C PRO A 206 -23.09 -32.65 34.14
N LEU A 207 -22.07 -33.12 34.87
CA LEU A 207 -21.98 -34.48 35.34
C LEU A 207 -22.61 -34.68 36.71
N THR A 208 -22.59 -33.62 37.54
CA THR A 208 -23.19 -33.68 38.93
C THR A 208 -24.19 -32.55 39.12
N LYS A 209 -25.22 -32.82 39.93
CA LYS A 209 -26.19 -31.81 40.36
C LYS A 209 -25.74 -31.20 41.69
N GLY A 210 -25.88 -29.88 41.87
CA GLY A 210 -25.67 -29.20 43.13
C GLY A 210 -24.60 -28.10 43.08
N LYS A 211 -24.28 -27.55 44.27
CA LYS A 211 -23.37 -26.39 44.44
C LYS A 211 -21.95 -26.60 43.91
N PHE A 212 -21.52 -27.86 43.77
CA PHE A 212 -20.21 -28.29 43.24
C PHE A 212 -20.35 -29.02 41.92
N GLY A 213 -21.01 -28.38 40.97
CA GLY A 213 -21.23 -28.95 39.63
C GLY A 213 -19.93 -29.19 38.86
N ASN A 214 -19.71 -30.45 38.47
CA ASN A 214 -18.63 -30.80 37.54
C ASN A 214 -19.16 -30.75 36.13
N HIS A 215 -18.35 -30.24 35.22
CA HIS A 215 -18.68 -30.16 33.80
C HIS A 215 -17.64 -30.86 32.93
N LEU A 216 -18.11 -31.62 31.97
CA LEU A 216 -17.31 -32.13 30.90
C LEU A 216 -17.56 -31.24 29.68
N ARG A 217 -16.50 -30.69 29.13
CA ARG A 217 -16.57 -29.88 27.91
C ARG A 217 -15.68 -30.47 26.84
N PHE A 218 -16.18 -30.53 25.63
CA PHE A 218 -15.40 -30.99 24.47
C PHE A 218 -15.88 -30.28 23.22
N GLY A 219 -15.01 -30.21 22.23
CA GLY A 219 -15.36 -29.53 21.00
C GLY A 219 -14.31 -29.67 19.91
N THR A 220 -14.68 -29.18 18.78
CA THR A 220 -13.81 -29.17 17.60
C THR A 220 -13.91 -27.85 16.85
N LYS A 221 -12.81 -27.51 16.17
CA LYS A 221 -12.73 -26.35 15.30
C LYS A 221 -12.01 -26.73 14.01
N VAL A 222 -12.56 -26.32 12.88
CA VAL A 222 -11.93 -26.42 11.57
C VAL A 222 -11.80 -25.02 11.02
N VAL A 223 -10.63 -24.69 10.50
CA VAL A 223 -10.35 -23.45 9.76
C VAL A 223 -9.74 -23.83 8.43
N HIS A 224 -10.33 -23.36 7.35
CA HIS A 224 -9.76 -23.47 6.01
C HIS A 224 -9.57 -22.07 5.44
N LYS A 225 -8.33 -21.75 5.08
CA LYS A 225 -7.91 -20.43 4.59
C LYS A 225 -7.25 -20.58 3.24
N THR A 226 -7.58 -19.69 2.31
CA THR A 226 -6.87 -19.56 1.04
C THR A 226 -6.45 -18.11 0.84
N LYS A 227 -5.26 -17.90 0.29
CA LYS A 227 -4.77 -16.58 -0.09
C LYS A 227 -4.10 -16.65 -1.44
N ASP A 228 -4.57 -15.81 -2.35
CA ASP A 228 -4.05 -15.64 -3.69
C ASP A 228 -3.54 -14.22 -3.84
N LYS A 229 -2.36 -14.07 -4.45
CA LYS A 229 -1.78 -12.78 -4.83
C LYS A 229 -1.28 -12.89 -6.25
N GLU A 230 -1.73 -11.97 -7.10
CA GLU A 230 -1.36 -11.86 -8.50
C GLU A 230 -0.98 -10.42 -8.80
N ILE A 231 0.22 -10.22 -9.33
CA ILE A 231 0.75 -8.95 -9.79
C ILE A 231 1.21 -9.14 -11.23
N ASP A 232 0.82 -8.19 -12.08
CA ASP A 232 1.42 -7.95 -13.38
C ASP A 232 2.11 -6.59 -13.35
N PHE A 233 3.40 -6.56 -13.70
CA PHE A 233 4.18 -5.34 -13.75
C PHE A 233 4.87 -5.23 -15.11
N TYR A 234 4.67 -4.10 -15.76
CA TYR A 234 5.20 -3.80 -17.08
C TYR A 234 5.97 -2.48 -17.08
N GLU A 235 7.09 -2.49 -17.76
CA GLU A 235 7.86 -1.30 -18.14
C GLU A 235 7.70 -1.05 -19.65
N TYR A 236 7.57 0.21 -20.01
CA TYR A 236 7.30 0.65 -21.37
C TYR A 236 8.38 1.58 -21.86
N THR A 237 8.94 1.28 -23.04
CA THR A 237 9.93 2.12 -23.72
C THR A 237 9.30 2.75 -24.93
N PRO A 238 9.22 4.09 -25.04
CA PRO A 238 8.74 4.76 -26.25
C PRO A 238 9.62 4.42 -27.46
N LEU A 239 9.02 4.15 -28.62
CA LEU A 239 9.76 3.89 -29.86
C LEU A 239 10.32 5.17 -30.50
N ASP A 240 9.71 6.31 -30.21
CA ASP A 240 10.21 7.65 -30.56
C ASP A 240 10.49 8.39 -29.24
N GLU A 241 11.67 8.21 -28.67
CA GLU A 241 12.06 8.79 -27.39
C GLU A 241 12.05 10.32 -27.42
N ASP A 242 12.61 10.94 -28.49
CA ASP A 242 12.68 12.40 -28.63
C ASP A 242 11.28 13.03 -28.75
N GLY A 243 10.40 12.42 -29.52
CA GLY A 243 9.02 12.87 -29.70
C GLY A 243 8.21 12.71 -28.43
N PHE A 244 8.42 11.59 -27.72
CA PHE A 244 7.77 11.33 -26.44
C PHE A 244 8.21 12.31 -25.35
N ASP A 245 9.53 12.58 -25.22
CA ASP A 245 10.07 13.54 -24.26
C ASP A 245 9.51 14.94 -24.50
N LYS A 246 9.50 15.41 -25.73
CA LYS A 246 8.91 16.73 -26.08
C LYS A 246 7.42 16.81 -25.73
N ALA A 247 6.65 15.77 -26.05
CA ALA A 247 5.22 15.76 -25.80
C ALA A 247 4.91 15.70 -24.28
N SER A 248 5.62 14.86 -23.54
CA SER A 248 5.41 14.71 -22.10
C SER A 248 5.87 15.94 -21.31
N LEU A 249 7.03 16.53 -21.63
CA LEU A 249 7.50 17.76 -20.99
C LEU A 249 6.57 18.95 -21.28
N ALA A 250 6.02 19.03 -22.49
CA ALA A 250 4.99 20.04 -22.83
C ALA A 250 3.69 19.87 -22.04
N ALA A 251 3.40 18.65 -21.54
CA ALA A 251 2.25 18.34 -20.70
C ALA A 251 2.54 18.52 -19.21
N ALA A 252 3.69 19.08 -18.83
CA ALA A 252 4.04 19.33 -17.45
C ALA A 252 3.18 20.44 -16.83
N VAL A 253 2.80 20.25 -15.56
CA VAL A 253 1.99 21.18 -14.78
C VAL A 253 2.69 21.57 -13.50
N ASP A 254 2.60 22.87 -13.15
CA ASP A 254 3.15 23.36 -11.89
C ASP A 254 2.35 22.82 -10.70
N GLN A 255 3.07 22.27 -9.72
CA GLN A 255 2.52 21.75 -8.47
C GLN A 255 2.92 22.62 -7.26
N ASN A 256 3.50 23.79 -7.48
CA ASN A 256 3.77 24.72 -6.39
C ASN A 256 2.45 25.28 -5.84
N ARG A 257 2.33 25.23 -4.52
CA ARG A 257 1.15 25.75 -3.81
C ARG A 257 1.58 26.80 -2.78
N ASP A 258 0.81 27.85 -2.67
CA ASP A 258 0.96 28.79 -1.57
C ASP A 258 0.71 28.10 -0.23
N GLY A 259 1.67 28.24 0.71
CA GLY A 259 1.57 27.64 2.02
C GLY A 259 1.77 26.11 2.08
N TYR A 260 2.24 25.52 0.99
CA TYR A 260 2.69 24.12 1.01
C TYR A 260 3.92 23.96 1.88
N MET A 261 3.85 23.10 2.88
CA MET A 261 4.86 22.87 3.91
C MET A 261 5.05 23.99 4.94
N PRO A 262 5.39 23.67 6.18
CA PRO A 262 5.74 24.65 7.21
C PRO A 262 6.96 25.47 6.79
N GLY A 263 6.82 26.80 6.80
CA GLY A 263 7.89 27.74 6.47
C GLY A 263 7.97 28.16 5.00
N LYS A 264 7.15 27.59 4.12
CA LYS A 264 7.04 27.95 2.68
C LYS A 264 8.35 27.90 1.86
N GLN A 265 9.42 27.29 2.42
CA GLN A 265 10.72 27.23 1.75
C GLN A 265 10.83 26.10 0.72
N TYR A 266 9.98 25.07 0.81
CA TYR A 266 10.00 23.95 -0.11
C TYR A 266 9.12 24.21 -1.31
N LYS A 267 9.64 23.90 -2.48
CA LYS A 267 8.92 23.92 -3.74
C LYS A 267 8.85 22.49 -4.29
N ALA A 268 7.73 22.16 -4.90
CA ALA A 268 7.56 20.88 -5.57
C ALA A 268 8.07 20.93 -7.02
N GLY A 269 7.88 22.07 -7.70
CA GLY A 269 8.18 22.25 -9.11
C GLY A 269 7.07 21.76 -10.03
N SER A 270 7.42 21.51 -11.28
CA SER A 270 6.51 20.99 -12.30
C SER A 270 6.66 19.47 -12.44
N PHE A 271 5.59 18.81 -12.85
CA PHE A 271 5.50 17.36 -13.03
C PHE A 271 4.69 17.06 -14.29
N ILE A 272 4.97 15.94 -14.94
CA ILE A 272 4.10 15.45 -16.01
C ILE A 272 2.68 15.32 -15.47
N SER A 273 1.69 15.82 -16.20
CA SER A 273 0.30 15.79 -15.73
C SER A 273 -0.22 14.36 -15.60
N LYS A 274 -1.10 14.13 -14.63
CA LYS A 274 -1.76 12.84 -14.44
C LYS A 274 -2.69 12.51 -15.60
N GLU A 275 -3.23 13.53 -16.26
CA GLU A 275 -4.07 13.41 -17.46
C GLU A 275 -3.26 12.84 -18.61
N TYR A 276 -2.09 13.41 -18.91
CA TYR A 276 -1.20 12.90 -19.94
C TYR A 276 -0.79 11.45 -19.66
N LEU A 277 -0.33 11.16 -18.42
CA LEU A 277 0.03 9.81 -18.01
C LEU A 277 -1.14 8.81 -18.17
N GLY A 278 -2.34 9.24 -17.81
CA GLY A 278 -3.55 8.41 -17.88
C GLY A 278 -3.97 8.08 -19.32
N GLU A 279 -3.80 9.02 -20.24
CA GLU A 279 -4.21 8.92 -21.65
C GLU A 279 -3.19 8.17 -22.52
N LEU A 280 -2.00 7.81 -22.00
CA LEU A 280 -1.01 7.04 -22.76
C LEU A 280 -1.60 5.69 -23.18
N ASP A 281 -1.59 5.43 -24.50
CA ASP A 281 -1.97 4.13 -25.06
C ASP A 281 -0.80 3.13 -24.98
N LEU A 282 -0.50 2.69 -23.74
CA LEU A 282 0.64 1.84 -23.43
C LEU A 282 0.58 0.45 -24.09
N ASN A 283 -0.60 0.01 -24.53
CA ASN A 283 -0.74 -1.27 -25.23
C ASN A 283 -0.54 -1.15 -26.76
N ASN A 284 -0.30 0.04 -27.27
CA ASN A 284 -0.05 0.26 -28.68
C ASN A 284 1.41 -0.05 -29.04
N ALA A 285 1.64 -1.23 -29.61
CA ALA A 285 2.96 -1.71 -30.02
C ALA A 285 3.61 -0.86 -31.13
N SER A 286 2.90 0.10 -31.75
CA SER A 286 3.50 1.07 -32.67
C SER A 286 4.08 2.30 -31.95
N LEU A 287 3.77 2.48 -30.66
CA LEU A 287 4.23 3.59 -29.84
C LEU A 287 5.20 3.16 -28.75
N PHE A 288 5.01 1.96 -28.21
CA PHE A 288 5.77 1.47 -27.06
C PHE A 288 6.23 0.01 -27.24
N GLU A 289 7.46 -0.27 -26.83
CA GLU A 289 7.90 -1.60 -26.48
C GLU A 289 7.44 -1.91 -25.05
N LYS A 290 6.77 -3.05 -24.86
CA LYS A 290 6.22 -3.49 -23.57
C LYS A 290 7.04 -4.65 -23.02
N ASN A 291 7.64 -4.47 -21.85
CA ASN A 291 8.48 -5.46 -21.20
C ASN A 291 7.88 -5.86 -19.84
N GLN A 292 7.63 -7.15 -19.61
CA GLN A 292 7.18 -7.66 -18.32
C GLN A 292 8.39 -7.84 -17.38
N VAL A 293 8.32 -7.24 -16.19
CA VAL A 293 9.39 -7.32 -15.19
C VAL A 293 9.21 -8.59 -14.35
N GLN A 294 10.01 -9.62 -14.66
CA GLN A 294 9.88 -10.94 -14.05
C GLN A 294 10.16 -10.97 -12.55
N GLU A 295 11.00 -10.07 -12.06
CA GLU A 295 11.35 -9.96 -10.63
C GLU A 295 10.14 -9.60 -9.77
N GLU A 296 9.24 -8.76 -10.28
CA GLU A 296 8.00 -8.38 -9.59
C GLU A 296 7.01 -9.55 -9.52
N LEU A 297 6.98 -10.41 -10.54
CA LEU A 297 6.14 -11.61 -10.58
C LEU A 297 6.55 -12.67 -9.54
N ALA A 298 7.78 -12.64 -9.06
CA ALA A 298 8.26 -13.56 -8.02
C ALA A 298 7.50 -13.41 -6.69
N THR A 299 6.74 -12.33 -6.52
CA THR A 299 5.88 -12.12 -5.34
C THR A 299 4.50 -12.74 -5.47
N ASN A 300 4.13 -13.29 -6.65
CA ASN A 300 2.87 -13.99 -6.88
C ASN A 300 2.85 -15.33 -6.15
N PHE A 301 1.76 -15.62 -5.47
CA PHE A 301 1.60 -16.90 -4.78
C PHE A 301 0.15 -17.31 -4.59
N ASN A 302 -0.06 -18.61 -4.45
CA ASN A 302 -1.28 -19.22 -3.94
C ASN A 302 -0.93 -20.01 -2.67
N ALA A 303 -1.62 -19.71 -1.57
CA ALA A 303 -1.42 -20.39 -0.29
C ALA A 303 -2.74 -20.95 0.23
N LYS A 304 -2.68 -22.16 0.82
CA LYS A 304 -3.81 -22.83 1.45
C LYS A 304 -3.39 -23.37 2.80
N GLU A 305 -4.22 -23.14 3.80
CA GLU A 305 -4.00 -23.65 5.15
C GLU A 305 -5.28 -24.33 5.64
N THR A 306 -5.13 -25.47 6.28
CA THR A 306 -6.25 -26.14 6.97
C THR A 306 -5.82 -26.51 8.36
N VAL A 307 -6.53 -26.01 9.37
CA VAL A 307 -6.29 -26.32 10.78
C VAL A 307 -7.50 -27.05 11.32
N VAL A 308 -7.26 -28.22 11.90
CA VAL A 308 -8.27 -29.01 12.64
C VAL A 308 -7.80 -29.12 14.06
N ALA A 309 -8.65 -28.76 15.01
CA ALA A 309 -8.36 -28.81 16.43
C ALA A 309 -9.52 -29.42 17.21
N GLY A 310 -9.21 -30.17 18.25
CA GLY A 310 -10.17 -30.71 19.20
C GLY A 310 -9.68 -30.52 20.62
N TYR A 311 -10.61 -30.47 21.55
CA TYR A 311 -10.27 -30.39 22.97
C TYR A 311 -11.23 -31.21 23.83
N LEU A 312 -10.71 -31.65 25.00
CA LEU A 312 -11.47 -32.25 26.10
C LEU A 312 -11.05 -31.52 27.36
N ARG A 313 -12.04 -31.06 28.16
CA ARG A 313 -11.81 -30.32 29.38
C ARG A 313 -12.77 -30.81 30.46
N PHE A 314 -12.21 -31.05 31.64
CA PHE A 314 -12.99 -31.36 32.85
C PHE A 314 -12.88 -30.19 33.81
N ASP A 315 -14.02 -29.60 34.18
CA ASP A 315 -14.11 -28.53 35.17
C ASP A 315 -14.66 -29.10 36.45
N GLN A 316 -13.88 -28.99 37.53
CA GLN A 316 -14.28 -29.41 38.86
C GLN A 316 -14.19 -28.25 39.85
N LYS A 317 -15.25 -27.98 40.56
CA LYS A 317 -15.24 -27.00 41.65
C LYS A 317 -14.90 -27.72 42.95
N LEU A 318 -13.78 -27.36 43.56
CA LEU A 318 -13.29 -27.90 44.83
C LEU A 318 -13.51 -26.86 45.95
N GLY A 319 -14.47 -27.11 46.83
CA GLY A 319 -14.73 -26.23 48.00
C GLY A 319 -15.56 -24.96 47.68
N GLU A 320 -15.87 -24.19 48.75
CA GLU A 320 -16.49 -22.86 48.65
C GLU A 320 -15.46 -21.77 48.33
#